data_188663be1ec91a926323939d4b006a87
#
_entry.id   188663be1ec91a926323939d4b006a87
#
_cell.length_a   1.000
_cell.length_b   1.000
_cell.length_c   1.000
_cell.angle_alpha   90.00
_cell.angle_beta   90.00
_cell.angle_gamma   90.00
#
_symmetry.space_group_name_H-M   'P 1'
#
loop_
_entity.id
_entity.type
_entity.pdbx_description
1 polymer ?
#
loop_
_entity_poly.entity_id
_entity_poly.type
_entity_poly.pdbx_seq_one_letter_code
_entity_poly.pdbx_strand_id
1 'polypeptide(L)'
;VEVVDKQDTLLTAGELMVKVQLWPLIKKQVEVNGIGLQNVKVNSAGLIDGMRIEGSLGDFFLESHGVDLDKETVTVNKVKLSDTDLRLCLNDTTESKPDTTSTPLKWKILLHQLSLDNIAFALQMPADSLNLYARINSAMLQKGEVDLGTELYQLALLKLSDSEVHYDSGNGIASAGFDPSHIIARNI
;
A
#
# COMPACT_ATOMS: atom_id res chain seq x y z
N VAL A 1 -8.42 19.47 3.72
CA VAL A 1 -9.52 18.51 3.93
C VAL A 1 -9.34 17.89 5.31
N GLU A 2 -10.40 17.79 6.06
CA GLU A 2 -10.41 17.21 7.40
C GLU A 2 -11.58 16.22 7.51
N VAL A 3 -11.31 15.06 8.10
CA VAL A 3 -12.33 14.05 8.43
C VAL A 3 -12.31 13.84 9.94
N VAL A 4 -13.45 14.03 10.60
CA VAL A 4 -13.61 13.97 12.07
C VAL A 4 -14.68 12.95 12.42
N ASP A 5 -14.45 12.11 13.43
CA ASP A 5 -15.46 11.26 14.06
C ASP A 5 -15.49 11.54 15.56
N LYS A 6 -16.69 11.81 16.12
CA LYS A 6 -17.01 11.99 17.55
C LYS A 6 -16.19 13.01 18.34
N GLN A 7 -15.31 13.77 17.82
CA GLN A 7 -14.38 14.74 18.38
C GLN A 7 -12.90 14.40 18.09
N ASP A 8 -12.60 13.26 17.48
CA ASP A 8 -11.25 12.91 17.09
C ASP A 8 -11.05 13.22 15.60
N THR A 9 -9.97 13.92 15.29
CA THR A 9 -9.56 14.16 13.91
C THR A 9 -8.88 12.93 13.37
N LEU A 10 -9.52 12.27 12.42
CA LEU A 10 -9.08 11.00 11.86
C LEU A 10 -8.09 11.19 10.72
N LEU A 11 -8.32 12.23 9.94
CA LEU A 11 -7.51 12.57 8.78
C LEU A 11 -7.51 14.07 8.56
N THR A 12 -6.32 14.63 8.40
CA THR A 12 -6.14 15.99 7.87
C THR A 12 -5.26 15.90 6.62
N ALA A 13 -5.66 16.56 5.56
CA ALA A 13 -4.86 16.69 4.36
C ALA A 13 -4.69 18.16 4.00
N GLY A 14 -3.46 18.57 3.75
CA GLY A 14 -3.15 19.92 3.27
C GLY A 14 -3.76 20.14 1.89
N GLU A 15 -3.56 19.23 0.97
CA GLU A 15 -4.11 19.27 -0.37
C GLU A 15 -4.63 17.90 -0.81
N LEU A 16 -5.78 17.89 -1.46
CA LEU A 16 -6.34 16.74 -2.15
C LEU A 16 -6.62 17.12 -3.61
N MET A 17 -5.95 16.46 -4.54
CA MET A 17 -6.20 16.60 -5.97
C MET A 17 -6.75 15.28 -6.51
N VAL A 18 -7.92 15.34 -7.18
CA VAL A 18 -8.51 14.18 -7.84
C VAL A 18 -8.88 14.55 -9.28
N LYS A 19 -8.34 13.81 -10.24
CA LYS A 19 -8.65 13.95 -11.66
C LYS A 19 -9.24 12.65 -12.18
N VAL A 20 -10.54 12.63 -12.43
CA VAL A 20 -11.28 11.45 -12.92
C VAL A 20 -11.88 11.75 -14.28
N GLN A 21 -11.79 10.82 -15.21
CA GLN A 21 -12.54 10.86 -16.46
C GLN A 21 -13.88 10.15 -16.27
N LEU A 22 -14.97 10.83 -16.55
CA LEU A 22 -16.32 10.28 -16.39
C LEU A 22 -16.81 9.52 -17.62
N TRP A 23 -16.27 9.81 -18.82
CA TRP A 23 -16.71 9.19 -20.07
C TRP A 23 -16.51 7.67 -20.13
N PRO A 24 -15.42 7.09 -19.60
CA PRO A 24 -15.22 5.65 -19.59
C PRO A 24 -16.21 4.87 -18.72
N LEU A 25 -16.90 5.51 -17.79
CA LEU A 25 -17.91 4.87 -16.92
C LEU A 25 -19.06 4.24 -17.72
N ILE A 26 -19.38 4.79 -18.89
CA ILE A 26 -20.40 4.25 -19.81
C ILE A 26 -19.99 2.85 -20.30
N LYS A 27 -18.70 2.55 -20.34
CA LYS A 27 -18.11 1.28 -20.75
C LYS A 27 -17.72 0.39 -19.56
N LYS A 28 -18.22 0.66 -18.35
CA LYS A 28 -17.82 0.00 -17.10
C LYS A 28 -16.31 0.09 -16.80
N GLN A 29 -15.68 1.11 -17.30
CA GLN A 29 -14.29 1.43 -17.06
C GLN A 29 -14.21 2.67 -16.18
N VAL A 30 -13.36 2.62 -15.15
CA VAL A 30 -13.08 3.78 -14.30
C VAL A 30 -11.67 4.25 -14.64
N GLU A 31 -11.57 5.43 -15.23
CA GLU A 31 -10.28 6.02 -15.55
C GLU A 31 -9.98 7.15 -14.57
N VAL A 32 -8.92 6.97 -13.79
CA VAL A 32 -8.44 7.95 -12.80
C VAL A 32 -7.15 8.54 -13.31
N ASN A 33 -7.22 9.74 -13.88
CA ASN A 33 -6.04 10.40 -14.45
C ASN A 33 -5.01 10.83 -13.42
N GLY A 34 -5.43 10.98 -12.19
CA GLY A 34 -4.52 11.28 -11.09
C GLY A 34 -5.23 11.53 -9.76
N ILE A 35 -4.65 10.98 -8.73
CA ILE A 35 -4.96 11.31 -7.33
C ILE A 35 -3.68 11.84 -6.72
N GLY A 36 -3.72 13.03 -6.15
CA GLY A 36 -2.62 13.62 -5.40
C GLY A 36 -3.07 13.93 -3.98
N LEU A 37 -2.23 13.61 -3.01
CA LEU A 37 -2.41 13.94 -1.60
C LEU A 37 -1.12 14.56 -1.09
N GLN A 38 -1.23 15.64 -0.31
CA GLN A 38 -0.07 16.28 0.30
C GLN A 38 -0.32 16.60 1.76
N ASN A 39 0.73 16.41 2.56
CA ASN A 39 0.73 16.73 3.98
C ASN A 39 -0.46 16.11 4.73
N VAL A 40 -0.67 14.81 4.54
CA VAL A 40 -1.75 14.06 5.20
C VAL A 40 -1.27 13.59 6.56
N LYS A 41 -2.10 13.79 7.56
CA LYS A 41 -1.96 13.13 8.87
C LYS A 41 -3.13 12.19 9.06
N VAL A 42 -2.85 11.00 9.53
CA VAL A 42 -3.83 9.94 9.77
C VAL A 42 -3.73 9.47 11.20
N ASN A 43 -4.87 9.33 11.85
CA ASN A 43 -5.00 8.66 13.14
C ASN A 43 -6.38 7.99 13.20
N SER A 44 -6.41 6.69 13.03
CA SER A 44 -7.66 5.93 12.99
C SER A 44 -8.06 5.34 14.34
N ALA A 45 -7.60 5.92 15.45
CA ALA A 45 -7.91 5.39 16.78
C ALA A 45 -9.42 5.21 16.98
N GLY A 46 -9.87 3.95 17.04
CA GLY A 46 -11.26 3.59 17.34
C GLY A 46 -12.24 3.59 16.17
N LEU A 47 -11.81 3.83 14.93
CA LEU A 47 -12.67 3.78 13.74
C LEU A 47 -12.95 2.37 13.23
N ILE A 48 -11.94 1.53 13.26
CA ILE A 48 -12.01 0.16 12.77
C ILE A 48 -11.61 -0.74 13.91
N ASP A 49 -12.52 -1.62 14.32
CA ASP A 49 -12.23 -2.59 15.37
C ASP A 49 -11.03 -3.45 14.96
N GLY A 50 -10.08 -3.57 15.87
CA GLY A 50 -8.88 -4.37 15.65
C GLY A 50 -7.81 -3.73 14.77
N MET A 51 -8.03 -2.53 14.21
CA MET A 51 -7.03 -1.86 13.38
C MET A 51 -6.76 -0.42 13.83
N ARG A 52 -5.49 -0.07 13.97
CA ARG A 52 -5.05 1.30 14.23
C ARG A 52 -4.01 1.72 13.20
N ILE A 53 -4.27 2.82 12.53
CA ILE A 53 -3.34 3.46 11.60
C ILE A 53 -2.96 4.82 12.16
N GLU A 54 -1.69 5.09 12.28
CA GLU A 54 -1.14 6.38 12.70
C GLU A 54 -0.01 6.79 11.77
N GLY A 55 0.12 8.09 11.53
CA GLY A 55 1.28 8.62 10.86
C GLY A 55 1.04 9.82 9.98
N SER A 56 2.00 10.04 9.10
CA SER A 56 1.99 11.14 8.14
C SER A 56 2.43 10.67 6.77
N LEU A 57 1.85 11.27 5.76
CA LEU A 57 2.20 11.10 4.36
C LEU A 57 2.55 12.49 3.81
N GLY A 58 3.76 12.65 3.30
CA GLY A 58 4.21 13.90 2.70
C GLY A 58 3.54 14.12 1.36
N ASP A 59 3.97 13.38 0.35
CA ASP A 59 3.40 13.43 -1.00
C ASP A 59 3.01 12.04 -1.49
N PHE A 60 1.79 11.93 -1.99
CA PHE A 60 1.30 10.76 -2.70
C PHE A 60 0.75 11.17 -4.06
N PHE A 61 1.10 10.44 -5.08
CA PHE A 61 0.55 10.59 -6.42
C PHE A 61 0.27 9.23 -7.05
N LEU A 62 -0.94 9.06 -7.54
CA LEU A 62 -1.38 7.89 -8.29
C LEU A 62 -1.90 8.34 -9.66
N GLU A 63 -1.43 7.71 -10.71
CA GLU A 63 -1.96 7.80 -12.07
C GLU A 63 -2.36 6.42 -12.55
N SER A 64 -3.60 6.28 -13.01
CA SER A 64 -4.13 4.99 -13.47
C SER A 64 -4.84 5.17 -14.80
N HIS A 65 -4.60 4.24 -15.73
CA HIS A 65 -5.33 4.20 -17.01
C HIS A 65 -6.69 3.52 -16.89
N GLY A 66 -6.97 2.92 -15.75
CA GLY A 66 -8.32 2.47 -15.50
C GLY A 66 -8.45 1.15 -14.77
N VAL A 67 -9.67 0.96 -14.32
CA VAL A 67 -10.19 -0.29 -13.78
C VAL A 67 -11.17 -0.83 -14.78
N ASP A 68 -10.87 -1.99 -15.36
CA ASP A 68 -11.78 -2.73 -16.23
C ASP A 68 -12.51 -3.78 -15.37
N LEU A 69 -13.76 -3.49 -15.03
CA LEU A 69 -14.58 -4.34 -14.15
C LEU A 69 -14.99 -5.65 -14.82
N ASP A 70 -15.11 -5.66 -16.15
CA ASP A 70 -15.49 -6.88 -16.88
C ASP A 70 -14.31 -7.87 -17.00
N LYS A 71 -13.08 -7.35 -17.07
CA LYS A 71 -11.85 -8.15 -17.10
C LYS A 71 -11.20 -8.34 -15.76
N GLU A 72 -11.73 -7.74 -14.70
CA GLU A 72 -11.13 -7.72 -13.36
C GLU A 72 -9.65 -7.26 -13.39
N THR A 73 -9.36 -6.20 -14.16
CA THR A 73 -8.01 -5.71 -14.37
C THR A 73 -7.87 -4.26 -13.91
N VAL A 74 -6.81 -3.97 -13.17
CA VAL A 74 -6.40 -2.61 -12.79
C VAL A 74 -5.07 -2.30 -13.44
N THR A 75 -5.00 -1.18 -14.18
CA THR A 75 -3.74 -0.69 -14.75
C THR A 75 -3.32 0.60 -14.07
N VAL A 76 -2.24 0.53 -13.33
CA VAL A 76 -1.63 1.65 -12.63
C VAL A 76 -0.38 2.08 -13.39
N ASN A 77 -0.36 3.31 -13.90
CA ASN A 77 0.78 3.82 -14.65
C ASN A 77 1.91 4.25 -13.73
N LYS A 78 1.56 5.01 -12.71
CA LYS A 78 2.54 5.57 -11.80
C LYS A 78 1.99 5.70 -10.39
N VAL A 79 2.80 5.24 -9.44
CA VAL A 79 2.64 5.56 -8.02
C VAL A 79 3.91 6.24 -7.56
N LYS A 80 3.77 7.36 -6.89
CA LYS A 80 4.85 8.03 -6.18
C LYS A 80 4.42 8.25 -4.75
N LEU A 81 5.29 7.89 -3.82
CA LEU A 81 5.12 8.15 -2.39
C LEU A 81 6.41 8.69 -1.84
N SER A 82 6.36 9.82 -1.12
CA SER A 82 7.54 10.39 -0.48
C SER A 82 7.23 10.96 0.91
N ASP A 83 8.28 11.04 1.73
CA ASP A 83 8.26 11.64 3.07
C ASP A 83 7.12 11.08 3.94
N THR A 84 7.06 9.76 4.05
CA THR A 84 5.95 9.05 4.68
C THR A 84 6.42 8.23 5.88
N ASP A 85 5.76 8.40 7.02
CA ASP A 85 5.91 7.59 8.22
C ASP A 85 4.54 7.03 8.62
N LEU A 86 4.35 5.73 8.47
CA LEU A 86 3.09 5.06 8.78
C LEU A 86 3.31 3.89 9.75
N ARG A 87 2.43 3.81 10.72
CA ARG A 87 2.35 2.70 11.67
C ARG A 87 0.99 2.06 11.60
N LEU A 88 0.97 0.77 11.36
CA LEU A 88 -0.21 -0.06 11.34
C LEU A 88 -0.14 -1.08 12.47
N CYS A 89 -1.15 -1.09 13.33
CA CYS A 89 -1.33 -2.10 14.35
C CYS A 89 -2.62 -2.87 14.06
N LEU A 90 -2.50 -4.18 13.90
CA LEU A 90 -3.63 -5.10 13.68
C LEU A 90 -3.79 -5.95 14.94
N ASN A 91 -4.79 -5.59 15.75
CA ASN A 91 -5.19 -6.37 16.93
C ASN A 91 -6.33 -7.30 16.51
N ASP A 92 -6.01 -8.39 15.85
CA ASP A 92 -7.05 -9.37 15.48
C ASP A 92 -7.55 -10.06 16.74
N THR A 93 -8.72 -9.66 17.21
CA THR A 93 -9.39 -10.24 18.38
C THR A 93 -10.50 -11.21 17.99
N THR A 94 -10.77 -11.35 16.71
CA THR A 94 -11.79 -12.26 16.20
C THR A 94 -11.15 -13.36 15.37
N GLU A 95 -11.29 -14.60 15.83
CA GLU A 95 -11.17 -15.76 14.94
C GLU A 95 -12.19 -15.56 13.81
N SER A 96 -11.80 -14.89 12.76
CA SER A 96 -12.55 -14.87 11.51
C SER A 96 -12.59 -16.30 11.03
N LYS A 97 -13.71 -16.99 11.26
CA LYS A 97 -13.95 -18.27 10.59
C LYS A 97 -13.71 -18.00 9.11
N PRO A 98 -12.82 -18.75 8.46
CA PRO A 98 -12.60 -18.57 7.04
C PRO A 98 -13.95 -18.67 6.34
N ASP A 99 -14.34 -17.57 5.70
CA ASP A 99 -15.58 -17.51 4.94
C ASP A 99 -15.39 -18.43 3.73
N THR A 100 -15.81 -19.69 3.87
CA THR A 100 -15.62 -20.75 2.87
C THR A 100 -16.44 -20.50 1.60
N THR A 101 -17.14 -19.38 1.52
CA THR A 101 -17.96 -18.97 0.37
C THR A 101 -17.35 -17.83 -0.45
N SER A 102 -16.17 -17.32 -0.08
CA SER A 102 -15.53 -16.28 -0.87
C SER A 102 -15.06 -16.83 -2.22
N THR A 103 -15.64 -16.34 -3.31
CA THR A 103 -15.11 -16.58 -4.65
C THR A 103 -13.68 -16.02 -4.70
N PRO A 104 -12.68 -16.79 -5.12
CA PRO A 104 -11.31 -16.28 -5.17
C PRO A 104 -11.26 -15.04 -6.05
N LEU A 105 -10.60 -14.00 -5.55
CA LEU A 105 -10.36 -12.78 -6.30
C LEU A 105 -9.49 -13.10 -7.53
N LYS A 106 -9.99 -12.76 -8.72
CA LYS A 106 -9.27 -13.02 -9.98
C LYS A 106 -8.67 -11.76 -10.58
N TRP A 107 -8.48 -10.74 -9.74
CA TRP A 107 -7.98 -9.46 -10.20
C TRP A 107 -6.54 -9.53 -10.66
N LYS A 108 -6.29 -8.89 -11.80
CA LYS A 108 -4.97 -8.66 -12.36
C LYS A 108 -4.58 -7.20 -12.19
N ILE A 109 -3.45 -6.95 -11.55
CA ILE A 109 -2.93 -5.61 -11.29
C ILE A 109 -1.67 -5.42 -12.13
N LEU A 110 -1.68 -4.46 -13.04
CA LEU A 110 -0.53 -4.07 -13.84
C LEU A 110 0.00 -2.74 -13.29
N LEU A 111 1.23 -2.74 -12.81
CA LEU A 111 1.90 -1.57 -12.26
C LEU A 111 3.10 -1.20 -13.12
N HIS A 112 3.02 -0.07 -13.83
CA HIS A 112 4.11 0.34 -14.72
C HIS A 112 5.29 0.95 -13.95
N GLN A 113 5.01 1.80 -12.97
CA GLN A 113 6.04 2.43 -12.16
C GLN A 113 5.58 2.67 -10.72
N LEU A 114 6.41 2.27 -9.76
CA LEU A 114 6.33 2.67 -8.36
C LEU A 114 7.64 3.37 -7.98
N SER A 115 7.55 4.51 -7.33
CA SER A 115 8.68 5.23 -6.76
C SER A 115 8.39 5.54 -5.29
N LEU A 116 9.29 5.12 -4.42
CA LEU A 116 9.26 5.38 -2.98
C LEU A 116 10.51 6.19 -2.62
N ASP A 117 10.35 7.23 -1.81
CA ASP A 117 11.40 8.11 -1.38
C ASP A 117 11.19 8.51 0.08
N ASN A 118 12.16 8.22 0.94
CA ASN A 118 12.10 8.53 2.37
C ASN A 118 10.81 8.00 3.04
N ILE A 119 10.64 6.68 3.05
CA ILE A 119 9.50 5.97 3.62
C ILE A 119 9.91 5.26 4.90
N ALA A 120 9.16 5.45 5.98
CA ALA A 120 9.18 4.62 7.17
C ALA A 120 7.82 3.92 7.33
N PHE A 121 7.85 2.63 7.57
CA PHE A 121 6.67 1.81 7.76
C PHE A 121 6.87 0.84 8.92
N ALA A 122 5.90 0.76 9.81
CA ALA A 122 5.86 -0.24 10.87
C ALA A 122 4.53 -0.99 10.86
N LEU A 123 4.58 -2.31 10.91
CA LEU A 123 3.42 -3.18 11.10
C LEU A 123 3.60 -3.96 12.40
N GLN A 124 2.59 -3.94 13.24
CA GLN A 124 2.51 -4.74 14.46
C GLN A 124 1.26 -5.62 14.41
N MET A 125 1.44 -6.90 14.64
CA MET A 125 0.36 -7.89 14.79
C MET A 125 0.57 -8.62 16.13
N PRO A 126 0.08 -8.07 17.24
CA PRO A 126 0.36 -8.61 18.58
C PRO A 126 -0.15 -10.05 18.75
N ALA A 127 -1.28 -10.41 18.13
CA ALA A 127 -1.82 -11.78 18.20
C ALA A 127 -0.86 -12.82 17.60
N ASP A 128 -0.16 -12.46 16.52
CA ASP A 128 0.82 -13.33 15.85
C ASP A 128 2.24 -13.11 16.38
N SER A 129 2.41 -12.22 17.36
CA SER A 129 3.72 -11.78 17.85
C SER A 129 4.62 -11.28 16.71
N LEU A 130 4.03 -10.64 15.68
CA LEU A 130 4.75 -10.18 14.49
C LEU A 130 5.00 -8.68 14.56
N ASN A 131 6.25 -8.30 14.33
CA ASN A 131 6.65 -6.92 14.15
C ASN A 131 7.47 -6.81 12.86
N LEU A 132 7.05 -5.91 11.98
CA LEU A 132 7.78 -5.55 10.77
C LEU A 132 8.08 -4.06 10.82
N TYR A 133 9.32 -3.70 10.58
CA TYR A 133 9.75 -2.33 10.39
C TYR A 133 10.53 -2.23 9.09
N ALA A 134 10.19 -1.25 8.28
CA ALA A 134 10.91 -0.96 7.04
C ALA A 134 11.23 0.54 6.95
N ARG A 135 12.47 0.85 6.63
CA ARG A 135 12.90 2.17 6.21
C ARG A 135 13.43 2.07 4.79
N ILE A 136 12.83 2.81 3.88
CA ILE A 136 13.18 2.82 2.46
C ILE A 136 13.60 4.25 2.11
N ASN A 137 14.90 4.46 1.91
CA ASN A 137 15.38 5.75 1.48
C ASN A 137 15.02 5.98 0.02
N SER A 138 15.26 5.01 -0.85
CA SER A 138 14.83 5.07 -2.25
C SER A 138 14.49 3.69 -2.80
N ALA A 139 13.32 3.56 -3.41
CA ALA A 139 12.95 2.37 -4.15
C ALA A 139 12.26 2.72 -5.48
N MET A 140 12.56 1.95 -6.51
CA MET A 140 11.89 2.04 -7.81
C MET A 140 11.56 0.64 -8.30
N LEU A 141 10.29 0.45 -8.66
CA LEU A 141 9.81 -0.75 -9.33
C LEU A 141 9.27 -0.39 -10.70
N GLN A 142 9.55 -1.21 -11.70
CA GLN A 142 9.03 -1.04 -13.06
C GLN A 142 8.45 -2.32 -13.59
N LYS A 143 7.30 -2.20 -14.26
CA LYS A 143 6.56 -3.28 -14.92
C LYS A 143 6.31 -4.45 -13.96
N GLY A 144 5.57 -4.15 -12.89
CA GLY A 144 5.03 -5.16 -11.98
C GLY A 144 3.72 -5.72 -12.48
N GLU A 145 3.51 -6.99 -12.28
CA GLU A 145 2.27 -7.70 -12.54
C GLU A 145 1.93 -8.60 -11.35
N VAL A 146 0.71 -8.47 -10.85
CA VAL A 146 0.14 -9.31 -9.81
C VAL A 146 -1.14 -9.91 -10.35
N ASP A 147 -1.20 -11.20 -10.51
CA ASP A 147 -2.39 -11.94 -10.91
C ASP A 147 -2.85 -12.79 -9.70
N LEU A 148 -3.91 -12.34 -9.05
CA LEU A 148 -4.45 -12.99 -7.86
C LEU A 148 -5.15 -14.33 -8.18
N GLY A 149 -5.61 -14.50 -9.41
CA GLY A 149 -6.27 -15.72 -9.86
C GLY A 149 -5.30 -16.89 -10.04
N THR A 150 -4.07 -16.59 -10.44
CA THR A 150 -3.00 -17.58 -10.67
C THR A 150 -1.87 -17.52 -9.66
N GLU A 151 -1.98 -16.61 -8.68
CA GLU A 151 -0.93 -16.33 -7.68
C GLU A 151 0.43 -16.00 -8.33
N LEU A 152 0.38 -15.35 -9.50
CA LEU A 152 1.57 -14.96 -10.24
C LEU A 152 2.01 -13.56 -9.86
N TYR A 153 3.28 -13.43 -9.50
CA TYR A 153 3.93 -12.15 -9.16
C TYR A 153 5.16 -11.98 -10.03
N GLN A 154 5.17 -10.97 -10.86
CA GLN A 154 6.29 -10.67 -11.76
C GLN A 154 6.69 -9.21 -11.69
N LEU A 155 7.97 -8.94 -11.87
CA LEU A 155 8.47 -7.59 -12.07
C LEU A 155 9.71 -7.57 -12.97
N ALA A 156 9.83 -6.52 -13.79
CA ALA A 156 10.96 -6.39 -14.69
C ALA A 156 12.18 -5.74 -14.04
N LEU A 157 11.96 -4.82 -13.11
CA LEU A 157 13.03 -4.10 -12.44
C LEU A 157 12.64 -3.71 -11.03
N LEU A 158 13.50 -4.03 -10.07
CA LEU A 158 13.51 -3.47 -8.72
C LEU A 158 14.87 -2.83 -8.48
N LYS A 159 14.88 -1.56 -8.07
CA LYS A 159 16.04 -0.88 -7.50
C LYS A 159 15.70 -0.51 -6.06
N LEU A 160 16.62 -0.76 -5.16
CA LEU A 160 16.51 -0.44 -3.75
C LEU A 160 17.85 0.13 -3.28
N SER A 161 17.84 1.26 -2.60
CA SER A 161 19.05 1.92 -2.11
C SER A 161 18.84 2.41 -0.67
N ASP A 162 19.85 2.23 0.15
CA ASP A 162 19.93 2.73 1.52
C ASP A 162 18.64 2.41 2.32
N SER A 163 18.28 1.12 2.33
CA SER A 163 17.02 0.66 2.88
C SER A 163 17.27 -0.44 3.91
N GLU A 164 16.45 -0.49 4.94
CA GLU A 164 16.50 -1.52 5.97
C GLU A 164 15.11 -2.13 6.18
N VAL A 165 15.07 -3.41 6.43
CA VAL A 165 13.86 -4.14 6.81
C VAL A 165 14.18 -5.05 7.99
N HIS A 166 13.43 -4.91 9.06
CA HIS A 166 13.51 -5.76 10.24
C HIS A 166 12.19 -6.52 10.40
N TYR A 167 12.31 -7.81 10.58
CA TYR A 167 11.18 -8.70 10.80
C TYR A 167 11.42 -9.53 12.05
N ASP A 168 10.46 -9.55 12.96
CA ASP A 168 10.46 -10.35 14.16
C ASP A 168 9.11 -11.04 14.31
N SER A 169 9.13 -12.35 14.43
CA SER A 169 7.94 -13.17 14.63
C SER A 169 7.99 -13.84 16.01
N GLY A 170 8.05 -13.21 17.09
CA GLY A 170 8.08 -13.62 18.50
C GLY A 170 7.98 -15.10 18.93
N ASN A 171 7.73 -16.01 18.01
CA ASN A 171 7.57 -17.44 18.22
C ASN A 171 8.89 -18.23 18.26
N GLY A 172 10.00 -17.58 18.65
CA GLY A 172 11.31 -18.21 18.75
C GLY A 172 12.06 -18.35 17.43
N ILE A 173 11.53 -17.80 16.36
CA ILE A 173 12.24 -17.64 15.09
C ILE A 173 13.11 -16.38 15.21
N ALA A 174 14.37 -16.51 14.86
CA ALA A 174 15.29 -15.38 14.91
C ALA A 174 14.76 -14.17 14.13
N SER A 175 14.85 -12.99 14.73
CA SER A 175 14.62 -11.75 13.99
C SER A 175 15.59 -11.68 12.81
N ALA A 176 15.06 -11.34 11.65
CA ALA A 176 15.85 -11.13 10.44
C ALA A 176 15.88 -9.63 10.11
N GLY A 177 17.07 -9.10 9.95
CA GLY A 177 17.30 -7.76 9.44
C GLY A 177 17.92 -7.85 8.04
N PHE A 178 17.51 -6.97 7.17
CA PHE A 178 18.06 -6.83 5.83
C PHE A 178 18.36 -5.35 5.59
N ASP A 179 19.62 -5.03 5.39
CA ASP A 179 20.12 -3.67 5.18
C ASP A 179 20.97 -3.62 3.91
N PRO A 180 20.31 -3.56 2.74
CA PRO A 180 21.02 -3.43 1.48
C PRO A 180 21.43 -1.98 1.23
N SER A 181 22.69 -1.72 1.00
CA SER A 181 23.16 -0.43 0.51
C SER A 181 22.68 -0.15 -0.91
N HIS A 182 22.65 -1.18 -1.75
CA HIS A 182 22.18 -1.06 -3.13
C HIS A 182 21.81 -2.42 -3.73
N ILE A 183 20.56 -2.55 -4.19
CA ILE A 183 20.07 -3.75 -4.88
C ILE A 183 19.44 -3.36 -6.21
N ILE A 184 19.79 -4.11 -7.25
CA ILE A 184 19.10 -4.08 -8.54
C ILE A 184 18.72 -5.51 -8.91
N ALA A 185 17.41 -5.77 -8.99
CA ALA A 185 16.88 -7.05 -9.45
C ALA A 185 16.09 -6.84 -10.75
N ARG A 186 16.22 -7.77 -11.70
CA ARG A 186 15.55 -7.71 -13.00
C ARG A 186 14.91 -9.03 -13.35
N ASN A 187 13.73 -8.99 -13.97
CA ASN A 187 12.98 -10.15 -14.47
C ASN A 187 12.75 -11.21 -13.39
N ILE A 188 12.17 -10.79 -12.27
CA ILE A 188 11.73 -11.66 -11.18
C ILE A 188 10.31 -12.09 -11.42
#